data_aa513f3c2fb420c11958a578e02ae76b
#
_entry.id   aa513f3c2fb420c11958a578e02ae76b
#
_cell.length_a   1.000
_cell.length_b   1.000
_cell.length_c   1.000
_cell.angle_alpha   90.00
_cell.angle_beta   90.00
_cell.angle_gamma   90.00
#
_symmetry.space_group_name_H-M   'P 1'
#
loop_
_entity.id
_entity.type
_entity.pdbx_description
1 polymer ?
#
loop_
_entity_poly.entity_id
_entity_poly.type
_entity_poly.pdbx_seq_one_letter_code
_entity_poly.pdbx_strand_id
1 'polypeptide(L)'
;MANIYPTLMSEALPDKKRVNEAKAKLEKAGVKYILSCWIDLLGIPKTKPIPISEFELLCAGKGPQFAVHSVSFVPELGPNDSDQIPVPDLDSLMICPWDKTCAWIFSDLWWEDKPYNLCPRQTLKRAVKNAEDDGYRAFCGIEPEFIAMRWENGQPVKAIDDDPLPGEGVRPRRQAFGYDVEYSIDSMEFLGEMIDTLNELDRKSVV
;
A
#
# COMPACT_ATOMS: atom_id res chain seq x y z
N MET A 1 4.52 14.41 -27.99
CA MET A 1 3.65 13.46 -27.27
C MET A 1 2.62 14.28 -26.53
N ALA A 2 1.34 14.09 -26.78
CA ALA A 2 0.29 14.76 -26.03
C ALA A 2 0.38 14.29 -24.54
N ASN A 3 0.35 15.25 -23.63
CA ASN A 3 0.35 14.95 -22.20
C ASN A 3 -1.02 14.35 -21.87
N ILE A 4 -1.10 13.02 -21.69
CA ILE A 4 -2.35 12.28 -21.52
C ILE A 4 -2.86 12.35 -20.07
N TYR A 5 -2.01 12.85 -19.18
CA TYR A 5 -2.37 13.05 -17.78
C TYR A 5 -2.95 14.44 -17.56
N PRO A 6 -3.90 14.57 -16.64
CA PRO A 6 -4.35 15.86 -16.20
C PRO A 6 -3.17 16.76 -15.86
N THR A 7 -3.15 17.96 -16.39
CA THR A 7 -2.13 18.95 -16.06
C THR A 7 -2.54 19.78 -14.85
N LEU A 8 -3.84 19.83 -14.58
CA LEU A 8 -4.45 20.50 -13.44
C LEU A 8 -5.03 19.48 -12.47
N MET A 9 -4.87 19.71 -11.18
CA MET A 9 -5.39 18.83 -10.14
C MET A 9 -6.91 18.63 -10.25
N SER A 10 -7.65 19.67 -10.60
CA SER A 10 -9.11 19.62 -10.75
C SER A 10 -9.59 18.57 -11.76
N GLU A 11 -8.79 18.28 -12.78
CA GLU A 11 -9.08 17.28 -13.81
C GLU A 11 -8.78 15.83 -13.33
N ALA A 12 -7.93 15.72 -12.30
CA ALA A 12 -7.53 14.43 -11.71
C ALA A 12 -8.43 14.00 -10.56
N LEU A 13 -9.31 14.89 -10.06
CA LEU A 13 -10.17 14.56 -8.94
C LEU A 13 -11.18 13.46 -9.32
N PRO A 14 -11.49 12.55 -8.38
CA PRO A 14 -12.46 11.51 -8.61
C PRO A 14 -13.86 12.06 -8.94
N ASP A 15 -14.59 11.36 -9.80
CA ASP A 15 -15.97 11.69 -10.15
C ASP A 15 -16.87 11.68 -8.89
N LYS A 16 -17.67 12.74 -8.73
CA LYS A 16 -18.52 12.96 -7.55
C LYS A 16 -19.53 11.83 -7.32
N LYS A 17 -20.08 11.24 -8.39
CA LYS A 17 -21.03 10.13 -8.26
C LYS A 17 -20.32 8.90 -7.70
N ARG A 18 -19.13 8.57 -8.22
CA ARG A 18 -18.30 7.47 -7.70
C ARG A 18 -17.91 7.69 -6.23
N VAL A 19 -17.58 8.92 -5.85
CA VAL A 19 -17.27 9.28 -4.46
C VAL A 19 -18.46 9.01 -3.53
N ASN A 20 -19.65 9.46 -3.91
CA ASN A 20 -20.87 9.25 -3.11
C ASN A 20 -21.20 7.75 -2.98
N GLU A 21 -21.10 6.99 -4.07
CA GLU A 21 -21.31 5.54 -4.07
C GLU A 21 -20.30 4.81 -3.16
N ALA A 22 -19.03 5.20 -3.24
CA ALA A 22 -17.97 4.66 -2.39
C ALA A 22 -18.22 4.97 -0.91
N LYS A 23 -18.55 6.23 -0.58
CA LYS A 23 -18.87 6.62 0.79
C LYS A 23 -20.04 5.82 1.37
N ALA A 24 -21.14 5.70 0.62
CA ALA A 24 -22.30 4.93 1.05
C ALA A 24 -21.99 3.45 1.32
N LYS A 25 -21.11 2.84 0.50
CA LYS A 25 -20.62 1.46 0.72
C LYS A 25 -19.81 1.34 2.00
N LEU A 26 -18.90 2.29 2.24
CA LEU A 26 -18.06 2.31 3.44
C LEU A 26 -18.90 2.49 4.71
N GLU A 27 -19.83 3.44 4.72
CA GLU A 27 -20.73 3.69 5.84
C GLU A 27 -21.60 2.45 6.14
N LYS A 28 -22.16 1.82 5.10
CA LYS A 28 -22.92 0.58 5.23
C LYS A 28 -22.10 -0.56 5.81
N ALA A 29 -20.80 -0.61 5.50
CA ALA A 29 -19.87 -1.61 6.04
C ALA A 29 -19.39 -1.30 7.46
N GLY A 30 -19.76 -0.16 8.04
CA GLY A 30 -19.38 0.25 9.39
C GLY A 30 -17.99 0.89 9.48
N VAL A 31 -17.41 1.32 8.36
CA VAL A 31 -16.13 2.04 8.34
C VAL A 31 -16.29 3.40 9.02
N LYS A 32 -15.35 3.72 9.89
CA LYS A 32 -15.30 4.98 10.67
C LYS A 32 -14.15 5.87 10.24
N TYR A 33 -13.04 5.27 9.80
CA TYR A 33 -11.80 5.96 9.50
C TYR A 33 -11.30 5.58 8.12
N ILE A 34 -10.76 6.58 7.42
CA ILE A 34 -10.09 6.41 6.13
C ILE A 34 -8.61 6.68 6.35
N LEU A 35 -7.78 5.73 5.97
CA LEU A 35 -6.34 5.87 5.90
C LEU A 35 -5.99 6.46 4.53
N SER A 36 -5.78 7.78 4.48
CA SER A 36 -5.31 8.46 3.26
C SER A 36 -3.83 8.17 3.07
N CYS A 37 -3.52 7.22 2.19
CA CYS A 37 -2.18 6.67 2.01
C CYS A 37 -1.48 7.26 0.80
N TRP A 38 -0.15 7.39 0.91
CA TRP A 38 0.75 7.69 -0.20
C TRP A 38 2.07 6.93 -0.01
N ILE A 39 2.89 6.90 -1.04
CA ILE A 39 4.20 6.25 -1.00
C ILE A 39 5.27 7.36 -1.05
N ASP A 40 6.24 7.31 -0.15
CA ASP A 40 7.38 8.22 -0.18
C ASP A 40 8.48 7.75 -1.15
N LEU A 41 9.55 8.55 -1.29
CA LEU A 41 10.67 8.22 -2.19
C LEU A 41 11.48 6.99 -1.77
N LEU A 42 11.35 6.55 -0.53
CA LEU A 42 11.99 5.33 -0.04
C LEU A 42 11.11 4.08 -0.24
N GLY A 43 9.92 4.25 -0.86
CA GLY A 43 8.96 3.18 -1.03
C GLY A 43 8.15 2.86 0.23
N ILE A 44 8.22 3.72 1.25
CA ILE A 44 7.53 3.49 2.53
C ILE A 44 6.11 4.04 2.44
N PRO A 45 5.08 3.23 2.72
CA PRO A 45 3.71 3.71 2.80
C PRO A 45 3.54 4.64 4.01
N LYS A 46 2.97 5.80 3.76
CA LYS A 46 2.61 6.81 4.75
C LYS A 46 1.09 7.00 4.76
N THR A 47 0.55 7.48 5.86
CA THR A 47 -0.89 7.76 5.96
C THR A 47 -1.20 8.88 6.91
N LYS A 48 -2.31 9.59 6.62
CA LYS A 48 -3.03 10.41 7.58
C LYS A 48 -4.44 9.81 7.75
N PRO A 49 -4.80 9.35 8.95
CA PRO A 49 -6.16 8.90 9.21
C PRO A 49 -7.13 10.08 9.28
N ILE A 50 -8.28 9.94 8.64
CA ILE A 50 -9.38 10.91 8.70
C ILE A 50 -10.68 10.21 9.07
N PRO A 51 -11.65 10.89 9.69
CA PRO A 51 -12.99 10.33 9.89
C PRO A 51 -13.70 10.19 8.54
N ILE A 52 -14.61 9.22 8.43
CA ILE A 52 -15.40 8.98 7.21
C ILE A 52 -16.20 10.23 6.76
N SER A 53 -16.57 11.12 7.68
CA SER A 53 -17.23 12.40 7.37
C SER A 53 -16.42 13.29 6.43
N GLU A 54 -15.07 13.18 6.47
CA GLU A 54 -14.14 13.97 5.67
C GLU A 54 -13.78 13.34 4.32
N PHE A 55 -14.34 12.17 4.00
CA PHE A 55 -14.01 11.44 2.78
C PHE A 55 -14.29 12.23 1.50
N GLU A 56 -15.41 12.97 1.46
CA GLU A 56 -15.74 13.82 0.31
C GLU A 56 -14.77 14.99 0.15
N LEU A 57 -14.29 15.58 1.27
CA LEU A 57 -13.29 16.63 1.23
C LEU A 57 -11.95 16.12 0.74
N LEU A 58 -11.55 14.92 1.19
CA LEU A 58 -10.37 14.25 0.66
C LEU A 58 -10.46 14.09 -0.86
N CYS A 59 -11.57 13.55 -1.35
CA CYS A 59 -11.80 13.32 -2.78
C CYS A 59 -11.94 14.63 -3.60
N ALA A 60 -12.24 15.74 -2.95
CA ALA A 60 -12.29 17.07 -3.57
C ALA A 60 -10.93 17.80 -3.55
N GLY A 61 -9.83 17.13 -3.18
CA GLY A 61 -8.49 17.73 -3.07
C GLY A 61 -8.38 18.75 -1.92
N LYS A 62 -9.28 18.70 -0.95
CA LYS A 62 -9.34 19.57 0.23
C LYS A 62 -9.11 18.81 1.53
N GLY A 63 -8.63 17.59 1.41
CA GLY A 63 -8.29 16.72 2.53
C GLY A 63 -6.98 17.10 3.20
N PRO A 64 -6.45 16.21 4.04
CA PRO A 64 -5.23 16.48 4.79
C PRO A 64 -4.06 16.66 3.84
N GLN A 65 -3.40 17.78 3.97
CA GLN A 65 -2.14 18.10 3.29
C GLN A 65 -0.96 17.73 4.18
N PHE A 66 0.23 17.65 3.62
CA PHE A 66 1.44 17.36 4.37
C PHE A 66 2.65 18.03 3.72
N ALA A 67 3.61 18.38 4.57
CA ALA A 67 4.80 19.08 4.15
C ALA A 67 5.61 18.27 3.12
N VAL A 68 5.93 18.88 2.01
CA VAL A 68 6.65 18.23 0.89
C VAL A 68 8.00 17.63 1.31
N HIS A 69 8.73 18.31 2.19
CA HIS A 69 10.02 17.85 2.69
C HIS A 69 9.94 16.59 3.58
N SER A 70 8.79 16.33 4.21
CA SER A 70 8.61 15.11 5.03
C SER A 70 8.43 13.84 4.21
N VAL A 71 8.24 13.97 2.91
CA VAL A 71 7.98 12.85 2.00
C VAL A 71 9.16 12.58 1.08
N SER A 72 9.85 13.63 0.67
CA SER A 72 10.80 13.56 -0.44
C SER A 72 12.27 13.62 -0.01
N PHE A 73 12.57 14.12 1.19
CA PHE A 73 13.96 14.36 1.66
C PHE A 73 14.85 15.06 0.61
N VAL A 74 14.23 15.95 -0.18
CA VAL A 74 14.93 16.69 -1.24
C VAL A 74 15.51 17.95 -0.62
N PRO A 75 16.82 18.17 -0.68
CA PRO A 75 17.47 19.31 -0.03
C PRO A 75 16.94 20.67 -0.47
N GLU A 76 16.42 20.76 -1.70
CA GLU A 76 15.88 21.98 -2.30
C GLU A 76 14.53 22.40 -1.72
N LEU A 77 13.84 21.48 -1.04
CA LEU A 77 12.51 21.72 -0.46
C LEU A 77 12.60 21.88 1.05
N GLY A 78 11.95 22.90 1.57
CA GLY A 78 12.02 23.26 2.97
C GLY A 78 10.67 23.58 3.59
N PRO A 79 10.66 24.00 4.86
CA PRO A 79 9.42 24.30 5.58
C PRO A 79 8.65 25.51 5.04
N ASN A 80 9.25 26.28 4.14
CA ASN A 80 8.59 27.42 3.50
C ASN A 80 7.87 27.06 2.19
N ASP A 81 8.07 25.82 1.71
CA ASP A 81 7.40 25.35 0.51
C ASP A 81 5.95 24.93 0.83
N SER A 82 5.09 25.02 -0.19
CA SER A 82 3.69 24.64 -0.04
C SER A 82 3.53 23.14 0.26
N ASP A 83 2.47 22.81 0.97
CA ASP A 83 2.13 21.42 1.26
C ASP A 83 1.73 20.64 0.00
N GLN A 84 1.96 19.35 0.02
CA GLN A 84 1.47 18.42 -0.98
C GLN A 84 0.01 18.04 -0.71
N ILE A 85 -0.72 17.85 -1.80
CA ILE A 85 -2.13 17.44 -1.78
C ILE A 85 -2.22 15.98 -2.27
N PRO A 86 -2.73 15.05 -1.47
CA PRO A 86 -3.05 13.71 -1.92
C PRO A 86 -4.37 13.73 -2.71
N VAL A 87 -4.33 13.29 -3.95
CA VAL A 87 -5.52 13.04 -4.77
C VAL A 87 -5.80 11.54 -4.77
N PRO A 88 -6.89 11.09 -4.14
CA PRO A 88 -7.14 9.67 -3.94
C PRO A 88 -7.56 8.96 -5.23
N ASP A 89 -7.08 7.73 -5.35
CA ASP A 89 -7.42 6.80 -6.42
C ASP A 89 -8.52 5.84 -5.91
N LEU A 90 -9.77 6.07 -6.33
CA LEU A 90 -10.91 5.26 -5.89
C LEU A 90 -10.79 3.77 -6.24
N ASP A 91 -10.01 3.43 -7.26
CA ASP A 91 -9.78 2.03 -7.64
C ASP A 91 -8.85 1.30 -6.67
N SER A 92 -8.17 2.04 -5.79
CA SER A 92 -7.34 1.52 -4.70
C SER A 92 -8.06 1.44 -3.35
N LEU A 93 -9.33 1.84 -3.27
CA LEU A 93 -10.09 1.88 -2.03
C LEU A 93 -10.42 0.46 -1.54
N MET A 94 -10.02 0.13 -0.33
CA MET A 94 -10.25 -1.17 0.28
C MET A 94 -10.55 -1.06 1.77
N ILE A 95 -11.50 -1.87 2.26
CA ILE A 95 -11.73 -2.05 3.70
C ILE A 95 -10.63 -2.95 4.25
N CYS A 96 -10.01 -2.55 5.36
CA CYS A 96 -8.95 -3.35 5.99
C CYS A 96 -9.50 -4.71 6.46
N PRO A 97 -8.94 -5.84 6.03
CA PRO A 97 -9.41 -7.16 6.46
C PRO A 97 -9.29 -7.38 7.97
N TRP A 98 -8.24 -6.86 8.57
CA TRP A 98 -7.92 -6.99 10.00
C TRP A 98 -8.62 -5.97 10.91
N ASP A 99 -9.18 -4.88 10.35
CA ASP A 99 -9.98 -3.91 11.08
C ASP A 99 -11.06 -3.29 10.18
N LYS A 100 -12.25 -3.86 10.23
CA LYS A 100 -13.39 -3.43 9.40
C LYS A 100 -13.88 -2.02 9.71
N THR A 101 -13.40 -1.39 10.78
CA THR A 101 -13.70 0.03 11.05
C THR A 101 -12.83 0.99 10.24
N CYS A 102 -11.79 0.48 9.59
CA CYS A 102 -10.85 1.23 8.77
C CYS A 102 -10.95 0.83 7.29
N ALA A 103 -10.76 1.80 6.42
CA ALA A 103 -10.49 1.58 5.00
C ALA A 103 -9.25 2.38 4.60
N TRP A 104 -8.47 1.88 3.68
CA TRP A 104 -7.37 2.64 3.09
C TRP A 104 -7.68 3.04 1.65
N ILE A 105 -7.05 4.12 1.22
CA ILE A 105 -7.07 4.58 -0.17
C ILE A 105 -5.71 5.18 -0.51
N PHE A 106 -5.12 4.74 -1.61
CA PHE A 106 -3.87 5.32 -2.09
C PHE A 106 -4.12 6.55 -2.93
N SER A 107 -3.20 7.51 -2.81
CA SER A 107 -3.31 8.81 -3.48
C SER A 107 -2.09 9.07 -4.36
N ASP A 108 -2.34 9.78 -5.44
CA ASP A 108 -1.31 10.43 -6.23
C ASP A 108 -0.99 11.81 -5.63
N LEU A 109 0.29 12.18 -5.59
CA LEU A 109 0.70 13.42 -4.98
C LEU A 109 0.70 14.56 -5.98
N TRP A 110 0.13 15.70 -5.55
CA TRP A 110 0.09 16.95 -6.30
C TRP A 110 0.75 18.06 -5.51
N TRP A 111 1.42 18.94 -6.20
CA TRP A 111 2.11 20.09 -5.62
C TRP A 111 1.96 21.29 -6.54
N GLU A 112 1.53 22.43 -6.00
CA GLU A 112 1.28 23.66 -6.76
C GLU A 112 0.43 23.43 -8.02
N ASP A 113 -0.70 22.74 -7.85
CA ASP A 113 -1.65 22.38 -8.91
C ASP A 113 -1.06 21.52 -10.06
N LYS A 114 0.07 20.87 -9.83
CA LYS A 114 0.73 20.00 -10.80
C LYS A 114 0.99 18.60 -10.23
N PRO A 115 1.00 17.56 -11.09
CA PRO A 115 1.46 16.25 -10.67
C PRO A 115 2.87 16.36 -10.07
N TYR A 116 3.07 15.86 -8.86
CA TYR A 116 4.38 15.89 -8.23
C TYR A 116 5.31 14.88 -8.90
N ASN A 117 6.40 15.40 -9.50
CA ASN A 117 7.31 14.59 -10.34
C ASN A 117 8.00 13.46 -9.57
N LEU A 118 8.21 13.63 -8.26
CA LEU A 118 8.83 12.62 -7.40
C LEU A 118 7.81 11.68 -6.73
N CYS A 119 6.53 11.74 -7.10
CA CYS A 119 5.54 10.78 -6.64
C CYS A 119 5.78 9.41 -7.29
N PRO A 120 6.12 8.34 -6.51
CA PRO A 120 6.40 7.02 -7.07
C PRO A 120 5.21 6.45 -7.86
N ARG A 121 3.98 6.62 -7.36
CA ARG A 121 2.77 6.15 -8.07
C ARG A 121 2.60 6.85 -9.42
N GLN A 122 2.77 8.15 -9.49
CA GLN A 122 2.68 8.90 -10.75
C GLN A 122 3.81 8.51 -11.71
N THR A 123 5.00 8.23 -11.20
CA THR A 123 6.13 7.74 -12.00
C THR A 123 5.82 6.38 -12.61
N LEU A 124 5.28 5.45 -11.82
CA LEU A 124 4.84 4.15 -12.30
C LEU A 124 3.74 4.27 -13.36
N LYS A 125 2.72 5.08 -13.12
CA LYS A 125 1.63 5.32 -14.09
C LYS A 125 2.18 5.83 -15.43
N ARG A 126 3.14 6.78 -15.39
CA ARG A 126 3.82 7.25 -16.62
C ARG A 126 4.59 6.16 -17.33
N ALA A 127 5.33 5.32 -16.59
CA ALA A 127 6.07 4.21 -17.18
C ALA A 127 5.16 3.17 -17.85
N VAL A 128 4.07 2.80 -17.17
CA VAL A 128 3.06 1.88 -17.73
C VAL A 128 2.43 2.48 -19.00
N LYS A 129 2.05 3.77 -18.94
CA LYS A 129 1.46 4.44 -20.10
C LYS A 129 2.40 4.50 -21.29
N ASN A 130 3.69 4.80 -21.07
CA ASN A 130 4.68 4.80 -22.15
C ASN A 130 4.80 3.41 -22.81
N ALA A 131 4.80 2.34 -22.00
CA ALA A 131 4.82 0.98 -22.53
C ALA A 131 3.56 0.66 -23.37
N GLU A 132 2.38 1.10 -22.93
CA GLU A 132 1.12 0.95 -23.65
C GLU A 132 1.14 1.71 -25.00
N ASP A 133 1.68 2.92 -25.01
CA ASP A 133 1.80 3.73 -26.23
C ASP A 133 2.74 3.10 -27.26
N ASP A 134 3.74 2.33 -26.78
CA ASP A 134 4.64 1.53 -27.60
C ASP A 134 4.04 0.14 -27.96
N GLY A 135 2.79 -0.13 -27.61
CA GLY A 135 2.07 -1.38 -27.92
C GLY A 135 2.35 -2.53 -26.96
N TYR A 136 2.98 -2.28 -25.82
CA TYR A 136 3.26 -3.29 -24.80
C TYR A 136 2.24 -3.24 -23.67
N ARG A 137 1.99 -4.38 -23.04
CA ARG A 137 1.24 -4.49 -21.79
C ARG A 137 2.17 -4.97 -20.69
N ALA A 138 2.31 -4.16 -19.65
CA ALA A 138 3.14 -4.52 -18.51
C ALA A 138 2.43 -5.55 -17.60
N PHE A 139 3.15 -6.63 -17.26
CA PHE A 139 2.77 -7.58 -16.21
C PHE A 139 3.93 -7.68 -15.22
N CYS A 140 3.60 -7.67 -13.95
CA CYS A 140 4.58 -7.78 -12.88
C CYS A 140 4.08 -8.73 -11.80
N GLY A 141 4.90 -9.70 -11.43
CA GLY A 141 4.77 -10.48 -10.21
C GLY A 141 5.71 -9.92 -9.13
N ILE A 142 5.22 -9.74 -7.93
CA ILE A 142 6.03 -9.27 -6.80
C ILE A 142 6.27 -10.46 -5.88
N GLU A 143 7.54 -10.79 -5.65
CA GLU A 143 7.98 -11.89 -4.79
C GLU A 143 8.69 -11.30 -3.54
N PRO A 144 7.92 -10.89 -2.51
CA PRO A 144 8.53 -10.34 -1.30
C PRO A 144 9.20 -11.45 -0.49
N GLU A 145 10.48 -11.25 -0.16
CA GLU A 145 11.21 -12.13 0.75
C GLU A 145 11.25 -11.53 2.15
N PHE A 146 10.96 -12.33 3.16
CA PHE A 146 10.98 -11.89 4.54
C PHE A 146 11.31 -13.04 5.49
N ILE A 147 11.74 -12.70 6.69
CA ILE A 147 11.93 -13.64 7.80
C ILE A 147 10.86 -13.34 8.84
N ALA A 148 9.97 -14.32 9.10
CA ALA A 148 8.99 -14.21 10.16
C ALA A 148 9.68 -14.29 11.53
N MET A 149 9.46 -13.26 12.38
CA MET A 149 10.06 -13.13 13.69
C MET A 149 8.99 -12.99 14.76
N ARG A 150 9.29 -13.48 15.97
CA ARG A 150 8.50 -13.20 17.18
C ARG A 150 9.40 -12.60 18.27
N TRP A 151 8.80 -11.89 19.18
CA TRP A 151 9.52 -11.37 20.36
C TRP A 151 9.47 -12.40 21.47
N GLU A 152 10.65 -12.74 22.00
CA GLU A 152 10.78 -13.64 23.14
C GLU A 152 11.80 -13.04 24.12
N ASN A 153 11.38 -12.81 25.36
CA ASN A 153 12.22 -12.17 26.40
C ASN A 153 12.88 -10.85 25.95
N GLY A 154 12.20 -10.05 25.14
CA GLY A 154 12.70 -8.77 24.63
C GLY A 154 13.71 -8.89 23.49
N GLN A 155 13.87 -10.07 22.90
CA GLN A 155 14.72 -10.32 21.73
C GLN A 155 13.90 -10.84 20.55
N PRO A 156 14.24 -10.46 19.31
CA PRO A 156 13.63 -11.05 18.13
C PRO A 156 14.20 -12.45 17.91
N VAL A 157 13.33 -13.46 17.84
CA VAL A 157 13.67 -14.83 17.48
C VAL A 157 12.87 -15.25 16.25
N LYS A 158 13.32 -16.27 15.52
CA LYS A 158 12.56 -16.82 14.41
C LYS A 158 11.16 -17.25 14.87
N ALA A 159 10.12 -16.90 14.13
CA ALA A 159 8.76 -17.33 14.45
C ALA A 159 8.55 -18.81 14.18
N ILE A 160 9.24 -19.33 13.17
CA ILE A 160 9.26 -20.75 12.79
C ILE A 160 10.64 -21.28 13.12
N ASP A 161 10.69 -22.29 13.99
CA ASP A 161 11.92 -22.90 14.44
C ASP A 161 12.36 -23.98 13.46
N ASP A 162 13.56 -23.81 12.91
CA ASP A 162 14.22 -24.77 12.01
C ASP A 162 15.34 -25.56 12.71
N ASP A 163 15.56 -25.31 14.01
CA ASP A 163 16.54 -26.02 14.81
C ASP A 163 15.95 -27.32 15.40
N PRO A 164 16.74 -28.42 15.50
CA PRO A 164 16.27 -29.63 16.15
C PRO A 164 15.93 -29.37 17.62
N LEU A 165 14.80 -29.92 18.08
CA LEU A 165 14.41 -29.83 19.48
C LEU A 165 15.47 -30.43 20.40
N PRO A 166 15.80 -29.77 21.53
CA PRO A 166 16.77 -30.32 22.50
C PRO A 166 16.31 -31.71 23.00
N GLY A 167 17.17 -32.72 22.85
CA GLY A 167 16.89 -34.09 23.31
C GLY A 167 16.40 -35.09 22.25
N GLU A 168 15.98 -34.62 21.10
CA GLU A 168 15.67 -35.49 19.96
C GLU A 168 16.92 -35.68 19.10
N GLY A 169 17.82 -36.57 19.35
CA GLY A 169 19.00 -36.87 18.58
C GLY A 169 19.31 -35.98 17.36
N VAL A 170 20.54 -35.91 16.91
CA VAL A 170 20.95 -35.05 15.80
C VAL A 170 20.11 -35.34 14.54
N ARG A 171 18.99 -34.63 14.35
CA ARG A 171 18.44 -34.51 13.01
C ARG A 171 19.39 -33.67 12.18
N PRO A 172 19.78 -34.11 10.98
CA PRO A 172 20.57 -33.26 10.12
C PRO A 172 19.77 -31.95 9.91
N ARG A 173 20.43 -30.78 10.04
CA ARG A 173 19.85 -29.51 9.64
C ARG A 173 19.20 -29.69 8.28
N ARG A 174 17.95 -29.25 8.13
CA ARG A 174 17.29 -29.22 6.83
C ARG A 174 18.24 -28.47 5.87
N GLN A 175 18.79 -29.16 4.89
CA GLN A 175 19.80 -28.58 4.00
C GLN A 175 19.21 -27.75 2.88
N ALA A 176 17.91 -27.87 2.62
CA ALA A 176 17.19 -27.11 1.62
C ALA A 176 15.84 -26.67 2.21
N PHE A 177 15.71 -25.40 2.52
CA PHE A 177 14.48 -24.83 3.10
C PHE A 177 13.39 -24.58 2.07
N GLY A 178 13.77 -24.41 0.80
CA GLY A 178 12.82 -24.13 -0.27
C GLY A 178 11.97 -25.36 -0.59
N TYR A 179 10.64 -25.18 -0.57
CA TYR A 179 9.67 -26.19 -0.97
C TYR A 179 9.58 -27.42 -0.06
N ASP A 180 10.16 -27.35 1.15
CA ASP A 180 10.05 -28.44 2.14
C ASP A 180 8.63 -28.53 2.68
N VAL A 181 8.04 -29.73 2.60
CA VAL A 181 6.62 -29.96 2.96
C VAL A 181 6.39 -29.84 4.47
N GLU A 182 7.30 -30.31 5.31
CA GLU A 182 7.17 -30.21 6.76
C GLU A 182 7.28 -28.74 7.19
N TYR A 183 8.23 -28.00 6.60
CA TYR A 183 8.38 -26.57 6.85
C TYR A 183 7.13 -25.78 6.43
N SER A 184 6.52 -26.14 5.31
CA SER A 184 5.29 -25.54 4.85
C SER A 184 4.13 -25.81 5.81
N ILE A 185 4.01 -27.05 6.31
CA ILE A 185 2.98 -27.42 7.28
C ILE A 185 3.14 -26.65 8.59
N ASP A 186 4.38 -26.57 9.11
CA ASP A 186 4.69 -25.81 10.34
C ASP A 186 4.41 -24.32 10.22
N SER A 187 4.42 -23.80 8.98
CA SER A 187 4.17 -22.40 8.67
C SER A 187 2.70 -22.09 8.37
N MET A 188 1.82 -23.09 8.27
CA MET A 188 0.45 -22.92 7.73
C MET A 188 -0.43 -22.00 8.57
N GLU A 189 -0.22 -21.86 9.86
CA GLU A 189 -0.97 -20.91 10.67
C GLU A 189 -0.76 -19.49 10.16
N PHE A 190 0.50 -19.10 9.93
CA PHE A 190 0.86 -17.78 9.39
C PHE A 190 0.52 -17.64 7.90
N LEU A 191 0.88 -18.63 7.07
CA LEU A 191 0.66 -18.57 5.63
C LEU A 191 -0.82 -18.59 5.28
N GLY A 192 -1.63 -19.38 6.00
CA GLY A 192 -3.09 -19.46 5.81
C GLY A 192 -3.76 -18.11 6.07
N GLU A 193 -3.45 -17.46 7.20
CA GLU A 193 -3.97 -16.14 7.52
C GLU A 193 -3.57 -15.09 6.47
N MET A 194 -2.32 -15.13 6.00
CA MET A 194 -1.84 -14.25 4.95
C MET A 194 -2.57 -14.47 3.62
N ILE A 195 -2.75 -15.73 3.21
CA ILE A 195 -3.46 -16.12 1.98
C ILE A 195 -4.91 -15.64 2.06
N ASP A 196 -5.61 -15.89 3.15
CA ASP A 196 -7.01 -15.49 3.34
C ASP A 196 -7.17 -13.98 3.32
N THR A 197 -6.27 -13.26 3.98
CA THR A 197 -6.23 -11.79 3.99
C THR A 197 -6.01 -11.24 2.57
N LEU A 198 -5.06 -11.78 1.82
CA LEU A 198 -4.78 -11.35 0.44
C LEU A 198 -5.94 -11.68 -0.50
N ASN A 199 -6.59 -12.83 -0.33
CA ASN A 199 -7.78 -13.19 -1.10
C ASN A 199 -8.95 -12.24 -0.83
N GLU A 200 -9.16 -11.81 0.42
CA GLU A 200 -10.18 -10.80 0.75
C GLU A 200 -9.91 -9.46 0.08
N LEU A 201 -8.64 -9.11 -0.12
CA LEU A 201 -8.21 -7.91 -0.83
C LEU A 201 -8.21 -8.05 -2.38
N ASP A 202 -8.75 -9.15 -2.91
CA ASP A 202 -8.70 -9.52 -4.33
C ASP A 202 -7.25 -9.57 -4.86
N ARG A 203 -6.33 -9.98 -3.99
CA ARG A 203 -4.91 -10.20 -4.31
C ARG A 203 -4.64 -11.71 -4.22
N LYS A 204 -4.42 -12.32 -5.36
CA LYS A 204 -4.07 -13.75 -5.38
C LYS A 204 -2.63 -13.91 -4.88
N SER A 205 -2.49 -14.67 -3.79
CA SER A 205 -1.21 -15.20 -3.36
C SER A 205 -0.99 -16.57 -3.99
N VAL A 206 0.16 -16.76 -4.60
CA VAL A 206 0.69 -18.09 -4.94
C VAL A 206 1.91 -18.26 -4.04
N VAL A 207 1.81 -19.12 -3.05
CA VAL A 207 2.89 -19.43 -2.10
C VAL A 207 3.60 -20.68 -2.56
#